data_94d36cde65c2f08283c7fa2b426c39fe
#
_entry.id   94d36cde65c2f08283c7fa2b426c39fe
#
_cell.length_a   1.000
_cell.length_b   1.000
_cell.length_c   1.000
_cell.angle_alpha   90.00
_cell.angle_beta   90.00
_cell.angle_gamma   90.00
#
_symmetry.space_group_name_H-M   'P 1'
#
loop_
_entity.id
_entity.type
_entity.pdbx_description
1 polymer ?
#
loop_
_entity_poly.entity_id
_entity_poly.type
_entity_poly.pdbx_seq_one_letter_code
_entity_poly.pdbx_strand_id
1 'polypeptide(L)'
;IVVPEPTSPANVTKAIGVAAGMYITDSLTDDMSIGVGWGATLYESLQTLTPRELENVQVVSLLGGIVQARRYNPSEFAWQFARIVGADCYLLAAPAVVDSPETKEALIERCGLRDVLRRAERIDMALLSVGTMAPDSTAFRFGFSSEEERTALIRLGAVGDLLYNFYDSAGTLVD
;
A
#
# COMPACT_ATOMS: atom_id res chain seq x y z
N ILE A 1 -12.76 3.09 14.37
CA ILE A 1 -13.20 1.69 14.56
C ILE A 1 -12.28 1.08 15.61
N VAL A 2 -12.86 0.46 16.62
CA VAL A 2 -12.12 -0.27 17.65
C VAL A 2 -12.25 -1.76 17.33
N VAL A 3 -11.11 -2.43 17.16
CA VAL A 3 -11.05 -3.88 16.95
C VAL A 3 -10.80 -4.54 18.31
N PRO A 4 -11.55 -5.60 18.67
CA PRO A 4 -11.28 -6.33 19.89
C PRO A 4 -9.84 -6.83 19.96
N GLU A 5 -9.21 -6.73 21.13
CA GLU A 5 -7.85 -7.22 21.33
C GLU A 5 -7.81 -8.75 21.09
N PRO A 6 -7.00 -9.21 20.14
CA PRO A 6 -6.89 -10.63 19.87
C PRO A 6 -6.14 -11.34 20.99
N THR A 7 -6.50 -12.59 21.26
CA THR A 7 -5.88 -13.43 22.30
C THR A 7 -4.39 -13.74 22.10
N SER A 8 -3.86 -13.44 20.91
CA SER A 8 -2.44 -13.61 20.56
C SER A 8 -1.94 -12.46 19.71
N PRO A 9 -0.75 -11.91 19.97
CA PRO A 9 -0.13 -10.89 19.14
C PRO A 9 -0.02 -11.28 17.65
N ALA A 10 0.15 -12.56 17.35
CA ALA A 10 0.21 -13.07 15.98
C ALA A 10 -1.11 -12.86 15.20
N ASN A 11 -2.23 -12.65 15.87
CA ASN A 11 -3.53 -12.44 15.26
C ASN A 11 -3.91 -10.97 15.07
N VAL A 12 -3.09 -10.02 15.54
CA VAL A 12 -3.38 -8.58 15.45
C VAL A 12 -3.53 -8.14 13.99
N THR A 13 -2.58 -8.48 13.14
CA THR A 13 -2.59 -8.16 11.70
C THR A 13 -3.86 -8.67 11.04
N LYS A 14 -4.24 -9.92 11.34
CA LYS A 14 -5.45 -10.53 10.80
C LYS A 14 -6.72 -9.83 11.31
N ALA A 15 -6.82 -9.57 12.61
CA ALA A 15 -7.98 -8.91 13.20
C ALA A 15 -8.22 -7.52 12.63
N ILE A 16 -7.14 -6.73 12.49
CA ILE A 16 -7.21 -5.40 11.89
C ILE A 16 -7.58 -5.49 10.40
N GLY A 17 -6.95 -6.40 9.65
CA GLY A 17 -7.24 -6.57 8.23
C GLY A 17 -8.69 -6.97 7.98
N VAL A 18 -9.19 -7.95 8.72
CA VAL A 18 -10.60 -8.39 8.65
C VAL A 18 -11.56 -7.22 8.91
N ALA A 19 -11.33 -6.46 9.98
CA ALA A 19 -12.16 -5.29 10.30
C ALA A 19 -12.07 -4.20 9.22
N ALA A 20 -10.89 -3.98 8.65
CA ALA A 20 -10.69 -3.05 7.54
C ALA A 20 -11.49 -3.46 6.30
N GLY A 21 -11.46 -4.74 5.91
CA GLY A 21 -12.22 -5.23 4.75
C GLY A 21 -13.73 -5.04 4.92
N MET A 22 -14.27 -5.31 6.10
CA MET A 22 -15.69 -5.05 6.42
C MET A 22 -16.00 -3.55 6.30
N TYR A 23 -15.20 -2.71 6.94
CA TYR A 23 -15.40 -1.25 6.90
C TYR A 23 -15.36 -0.70 5.48
N ILE A 24 -14.39 -1.14 4.68
CA ILE A 24 -14.27 -0.72 3.29
C ILE A 24 -15.52 -1.12 2.51
N THR A 25 -15.96 -2.38 2.62
CA THR A 25 -17.17 -2.87 1.95
C THR A 25 -18.37 -1.98 2.25
N ASP A 26 -18.55 -1.59 3.52
CA ASP A 26 -19.67 -0.75 3.95
C ASP A 26 -19.53 0.71 3.50
N SER A 27 -18.30 1.17 3.27
CA SER A 27 -18.00 2.56 2.89
C SER A 27 -17.97 2.82 1.39
N LEU A 28 -17.95 1.76 0.56
CA LEU A 28 -17.92 1.89 -0.89
C LEU A 28 -19.25 2.39 -1.45
N THR A 29 -19.16 3.37 -2.34
CA THR A 29 -20.30 3.93 -3.09
C THR A 29 -19.97 4.06 -4.57
N ASP A 30 -20.98 4.29 -5.41
CA ASP A 30 -20.79 4.57 -6.82
C ASP A 30 -19.86 5.77 -7.05
N ASP A 31 -19.19 5.79 -8.18
CA ASP A 31 -18.24 6.83 -8.63
C ASP A 31 -17.02 7.03 -7.71
N MET A 32 -16.80 6.15 -6.73
CA MET A 32 -15.71 6.28 -5.75
C MET A 32 -14.36 5.89 -6.32
N SER A 33 -13.32 6.65 -5.98
CA SER A 33 -11.93 6.38 -6.30
C SER A 33 -11.12 6.04 -5.04
N ILE A 34 -10.47 4.86 -5.04
CA ILE A 34 -9.77 4.33 -3.87
C ILE A 34 -8.31 4.11 -4.20
N GLY A 35 -7.44 4.80 -3.47
CA GLY A 35 -6.01 4.54 -3.50
C GLY A 35 -5.64 3.40 -2.55
N VAL A 36 -4.88 2.43 -3.02
CA VAL A 36 -4.46 1.30 -2.20
C VAL A 36 -2.93 1.20 -2.15
N GLY A 37 -2.41 1.07 -0.93
CA GLY A 37 -1.02 0.77 -0.67
C GLY A 37 -0.76 -0.75 -0.68
N TRP A 38 0.09 -1.19 0.21
CA TRP A 38 0.46 -2.60 0.34
C TRP A 38 0.75 -2.97 1.79
N GLY A 39 0.90 -4.26 2.06
CA GLY A 39 1.32 -4.77 3.37
C GLY A 39 0.50 -5.97 3.82
N ALA A 40 1.04 -6.72 4.78
CA ALA A 40 0.42 -7.94 5.29
C ALA A 40 -1.00 -7.69 5.83
N THR A 41 -1.19 -6.59 6.55
CA THR A 41 -2.50 -6.21 7.12
C THR A 41 -3.52 -5.93 6.02
N LEU A 42 -3.12 -5.26 4.94
CA LEU A 42 -4.01 -4.98 3.82
C LEU A 42 -4.42 -6.26 3.08
N TYR A 43 -3.50 -7.23 2.94
CA TYR A 43 -3.85 -8.52 2.35
C TYR A 43 -4.91 -9.28 3.15
N GLU A 44 -4.88 -9.18 4.48
CA GLU A 44 -5.92 -9.80 5.32
C GLU A 44 -7.30 -9.17 5.10
N SER A 45 -7.39 -7.92 4.64
CA SER A 45 -8.67 -7.27 4.33
C SER A 45 -9.40 -7.90 3.15
N LEU A 46 -8.66 -8.52 2.21
CA LEU A 46 -9.26 -9.21 1.06
C LEU A 46 -10.18 -10.37 1.47
N GLN A 47 -9.98 -10.94 2.66
CA GLN A 47 -10.78 -12.06 3.14
C GLN A 47 -12.23 -11.69 3.49
N THR A 48 -12.48 -10.43 3.77
CA THR A 48 -13.79 -9.92 4.21
C THR A 48 -14.37 -8.87 3.29
N LEU A 49 -13.63 -8.50 2.24
CA LEU A 49 -14.21 -7.74 1.13
C LEU A 49 -15.29 -8.57 0.45
N THR A 50 -16.44 -7.97 0.23
CA THR A 50 -17.55 -8.61 -0.48
C THR A 50 -17.82 -7.89 -1.79
N PRO A 51 -18.19 -8.63 -2.85
CA PRO A 51 -18.64 -8.02 -4.10
C PRO A 51 -19.80 -7.07 -3.86
N ARG A 52 -19.78 -5.93 -4.54
CA ARG A 52 -20.86 -4.94 -4.56
C ARG A 52 -21.22 -4.64 -6.01
N GLU A 53 -22.49 -4.44 -6.29
CA GLU A 53 -22.94 -3.92 -7.58
C GLU A 53 -22.84 -2.39 -7.52
N LEU A 54 -21.65 -1.87 -7.80
CA LEU A 54 -21.35 -0.44 -7.80
C LEU A 54 -20.92 0.00 -9.19
N GLU A 55 -21.28 1.22 -9.57
CA GLU A 55 -20.94 1.79 -10.86
C GLU A 55 -19.72 2.73 -10.74
N ASN A 56 -18.85 2.71 -11.77
CA ASN A 56 -17.72 3.63 -11.95
C ASN A 56 -16.70 3.66 -10.81
N VAL A 57 -16.60 2.61 -9.98
CA VAL A 57 -15.59 2.54 -8.92
C VAL A 57 -14.21 2.32 -9.52
N GLN A 58 -13.22 3.04 -9.01
CA GLN A 58 -11.84 2.97 -9.47
C GLN A 58 -10.91 2.63 -8.30
N VAL A 59 -9.97 1.72 -8.56
CA VAL A 59 -8.88 1.37 -7.64
C VAL A 59 -7.56 1.81 -8.24
N VAL A 60 -6.79 2.59 -7.48
CA VAL A 60 -5.50 3.13 -7.90
C VAL A 60 -4.39 2.58 -7.01
N SER A 61 -3.42 1.89 -7.59
CA SER A 61 -2.23 1.46 -6.86
C SER A 61 -1.36 2.67 -6.52
N LEU A 62 -1.06 2.87 -5.24
CA LEU A 62 -0.25 3.98 -4.74
C LEU A 62 1.25 3.65 -4.65
N LEU A 63 1.62 2.41 -4.95
CA LEU A 63 3.01 1.97 -4.96
C LEU A 63 3.27 1.10 -6.19
N GLY A 64 4.47 1.23 -6.76
CA GLY A 64 4.93 0.38 -7.86
C GLY A 64 5.15 -1.07 -7.44
N GLY A 65 5.36 -1.93 -8.42
CA GLY A 65 5.60 -3.36 -8.19
C GLY A 65 6.98 -3.68 -7.62
N ILE A 66 7.10 -4.88 -7.03
CA ILE A 66 8.37 -5.45 -6.57
C ILE A 66 8.73 -6.64 -7.45
N VAL A 67 10.03 -6.76 -7.78
CA VAL A 67 10.53 -7.80 -8.69
C VAL A 67 10.40 -9.19 -8.09
N GLN A 68 10.65 -9.34 -6.79
CA GLN A 68 10.56 -10.61 -6.08
C GLN A 68 9.30 -10.69 -5.22
N ALA A 69 8.17 -10.95 -5.85
CA ALA A 69 6.90 -11.10 -5.15
C ALA A 69 6.70 -12.56 -4.71
N ARG A 70 6.89 -12.83 -3.42
CA ARG A 70 6.58 -14.15 -2.85
C ARG A 70 5.14 -14.24 -2.31
N ARG A 71 4.67 -13.23 -1.61
CA ARG A 71 3.37 -13.24 -0.92
C ARG A 71 2.60 -11.93 -0.99
N TYR A 72 3.30 -10.81 -1.09
CA TYR A 72 2.70 -9.48 -1.10
C TYR A 72 3.34 -8.64 -2.20
N ASN A 73 2.56 -8.26 -3.19
CA ASN A 73 2.97 -7.34 -4.24
C ASN A 73 1.94 -6.21 -4.34
N PRO A 74 2.34 -4.94 -4.35
CA PRO A 74 1.41 -3.82 -4.41
C PRO A 74 0.45 -3.91 -5.61
N SER A 75 0.97 -4.23 -6.78
CA SER A 75 0.17 -4.36 -7.99
C SER A 75 -0.82 -5.52 -7.93
N GLU A 76 -0.41 -6.65 -7.35
CA GLU A 76 -1.28 -7.82 -7.17
C GLU A 76 -2.40 -7.51 -6.18
N PHE A 77 -2.08 -6.84 -5.07
CA PHE A 77 -3.08 -6.44 -4.09
C PHE A 77 -4.13 -5.53 -4.71
N ALA A 78 -3.71 -4.47 -5.41
CA ALA A 78 -4.61 -3.54 -6.07
C ALA A 78 -5.53 -4.25 -7.08
N TRP A 79 -4.98 -5.16 -7.88
CA TRP A 79 -5.74 -5.91 -8.86
C TRP A 79 -6.74 -6.90 -8.22
N GLN A 80 -6.33 -7.62 -7.17
CA GLN A 80 -7.23 -8.53 -6.44
C GLN A 80 -8.35 -7.75 -5.75
N PHE A 81 -8.02 -6.63 -5.12
CA PHE A 81 -9.00 -5.74 -4.50
C PHE A 81 -10.04 -5.28 -5.53
N ALA A 82 -9.60 -4.70 -6.64
CA ALA A 82 -10.47 -4.21 -7.71
C ALA A 82 -11.38 -5.32 -8.24
N ARG A 83 -10.84 -6.53 -8.47
CA ARG A 83 -11.61 -7.67 -8.94
C ARG A 83 -12.71 -8.10 -7.95
N ILE A 84 -12.44 -8.06 -6.65
CA ILE A 84 -13.45 -8.44 -5.64
C ILE A 84 -14.59 -7.43 -5.62
N VAL A 85 -14.28 -6.14 -5.67
CA VAL A 85 -15.30 -5.08 -5.57
C VAL A 85 -15.91 -4.69 -6.93
N GLY A 86 -15.47 -5.31 -8.03
CA GLY A 86 -16.00 -5.04 -9.37
C GLY A 86 -15.55 -3.71 -9.97
N ALA A 87 -14.37 -3.19 -9.58
CA ALA A 87 -13.86 -1.87 -9.96
C ALA A 87 -12.85 -1.92 -11.11
N ASP A 88 -12.70 -0.82 -11.83
CA ASP A 88 -11.56 -0.59 -12.72
C ASP A 88 -10.27 -0.43 -11.91
N CYS A 89 -9.17 -1.02 -12.40
CA CYS A 89 -7.88 -1.00 -11.72
C CYS A 89 -6.83 -0.21 -12.49
N TYR A 90 -6.25 0.79 -11.85
CA TYR A 90 -5.15 1.60 -12.38
C TYR A 90 -3.86 1.26 -11.61
N LEU A 91 -2.95 0.58 -12.29
CA LEU A 91 -1.70 0.13 -11.70
C LEU A 91 -0.57 1.14 -11.95
N LEU A 92 0.21 1.43 -10.94
CA LEU A 92 1.50 2.09 -11.11
C LEU A 92 2.50 1.06 -11.67
N ALA A 93 2.48 0.88 -12.99
CA ALA A 93 3.22 -0.15 -13.71
C ALA A 93 4.72 0.20 -13.82
N ALA A 94 5.37 0.38 -12.69
CA ALA A 94 6.79 0.67 -12.54
C ALA A 94 7.35 -0.06 -11.32
N PRO A 95 8.68 -0.21 -11.20
CA PRO A 95 9.30 -0.62 -9.94
C PRO A 95 8.94 0.35 -8.81
N ALA A 96 8.76 -0.19 -7.59
CA ALA A 96 8.49 0.65 -6.40
C ALA A 96 9.65 1.58 -6.07
N VAL A 97 10.87 1.13 -6.35
CA VAL A 97 12.11 1.89 -6.17
C VAL A 97 12.89 1.88 -7.49
N VAL A 98 13.45 3.00 -7.86
CA VAL A 98 14.31 3.18 -9.03
C VAL A 98 15.66 3.75 -8.60
N ASP A 99 16.65 3.63 -9.47
CA ASP A 99 18.04 3.96 -9.19
C ASP A 99 18.33 5.48 -9.15
N SER A 100 17.47 6.29 -9.77
CA SER A 100 17.73 7.73 -9.87
C SER A 100 16.45 8.55 -10.08
N PRO A 101 16.48 9.85 -9.75
CA PRO A 101 15.42 10.81 -10.08
C PRO A 101 15.13 10.88 -11.58
N GLU A 102 16.16 10.77 -12.43
CA GLU A 102 16.06 10.81 -13.88
C GLU A 102 15.27 9.62 -14.41
N THR A 103 15.52 8.42 -13.88
CA THR A 103 14.74 7.21 -14.18
C THR A 103 13.29 7.38 -13.76
N LYS A 104 13.04 7.93 -12.56
CA LYS A 104 11.69 8.22 -12.08
C LYS A 104 10.95 9.15 -13.05
N GLU A 105 11.58 10.25 -13.44
CA GLU A 105 10.99 11.21 -14.36
C GLU A 105 10.72 10.61 -15.74
N ALA A 106 11.66 9.83 -16.27
CA ALA A 106 11.48 9.14 -17.54
C ALA A 106 10.29 8.16 -17.52
N LEU A 107 10.10 7.42 -16.45
CA LEU A 107 8.95 6.54 -16.27
C LEU A 107 7.63 7.33 -16.22
N ILE A 108 7.60 8.44 -15.52
CA ILE A 108 6.41 9.30 -15.42
C ILE A 108 6.05 9.89 -16.79
N GLU A 109 7.06 10.49 -17.49
CA GLU A 109 6.82 11.26 -18.69
C GLU A 109 6.64 10.42 -19.95
N ARG A 110 7.33 9.26 -20.04
CA ARG A 110 7.43 8.47 -21.27
C ARG A 110 6.69 7.14 -21.21
N CYS A 111 6.33 6.65 -20.02
CA CYS A 111 5.71 5.34 -19.83
C CYS A 111 4.24 5.41 -19.37
N GLY A 112 3.60 6.58 -19.48
CA GLY A 112 2.16 6.73 -19.19
C GLY A 112 1.78 6.79 -17.72
N LEU A 113 2.76 6.87 -16.80
CA LEU A 113 2.47 6.85 -15.35
C LEU A 113 1.85 8.16 -14.85
N ARG A 114 1.98 9.25 -15.60
CA ARG A 114 1.40 10.55 -15.24
C ARG A 114 -0.12 10.48 -15.00
N ASP A 115 -0.83 9.69 -15.80
CA ASP A 115 -2.28 9.58 -15.65
C ASP A 115 -2.67 8.81 -14.38
N VAL A 116 -1.92 7.78 -14.01
CA VAL A 116 -2.11 7.05 -12.76
C VAL A 116 -1.84 7.95 -11.55
N LEU A 117 -0.74 8.75 -11.60
CA LEU A 117 -0.41 9.68 -10.53
C LEU A 117 -1.47 10.78 -10.37
N ARG A 118 -2.01 11.33 -11.47
CA ARG A 118 -3.14 12.28 -11.41
C ARG A 118 -4.40 11.69 -10.79
N ARG A 119 -4.66 10.41 -11.01
CA ARG A 119 -5.77 9.71 -10.33
C ARG A 119 -5.50 9.56 -8.85
N ALA A 120 -4.26 9.20 -8.48
CA ALA A 120 -3.84 9.08 -7.08
C ALA A 120 -3.98 10.40 -6.30
N GLU A 121 -3.84 11.56 -6.96
CA GLU A 121 -4.07 12.88 -6.36
C GLU A 121 -5.55 13.20 -6.08
N ARG A 122 -6.48 12.43 -6.63
CA ARG A 122 -7.92 12.71 -6.61
C ARG A 122 -8.74 11.58 -5.99
N ILE A 123 -8.11 10.70 -5.26
CA ILE A 123 -8.80 9.59 -4.59
C ILE A 123 -9.70 10.10 -3.46
N ASP A 124 -10.86 9.47 -3.30
CA ASP A 124 -11.81 9.77 -2.22
C ASP A 124 -11.42 9.07 -0.91
N MET A 125 -10.76 7.91 -1.02
CA MET A 125 -10.30 7.12 0.12
C MET A 125 -8.89 6.57 -0.15
N ALA A 126 -8.03 6.59 0.87
CA ALA A 126 -6.74 5.90 0.85
C ALA A 126 -6.72 4.75 1.86
N LEU A 127 -6.40 3.55 1.37
CA LEU A 127 -6.19 2.37 2.20
C LEU A 127 -4.70 2.10 2.33
N LEU A 128 -4.15 2.42 3.49
CA LEU A 128 -2.71 2.40 3.74
C LEU A 128 -2.37 1.54 4.95
N SER A 129 -1.15 1.02 4.97
CA SER A 129 -0.55 0.33 6.10
C SER A 129 0.71 1.07 6.51
N VAL A 130 0.87 1.29 7.81
CA VAL A 130 2.08 1.86 8.38
C VAL A 130 3.05 0.73 8.70
N GLY A 131 4.25 0.81 8.18
CA GLY A 131 5.34 -0.12 8.47
C GLY A 131 6.16 0.31 9.69
N THR A 132 6.93 -0.63 10.22
CA THR A 132 7.88 -0.39 11.32
C THR A 132 9.33 -0.53 10.84
N MET A 133 10.28 -0.05 11.64
CA MET A 133 11.72 -0.24 11.37
C MET A 133 12.24 -1.62 11.83
N ALA A 134 11.36 -2.57 12.16
CA ALA A 134 11.78 -3.93 12.53
C ALA A 134 12.35 -4.68 11.30
N PRO A 135 13.37 -5.56 11.47
CA PRO A 135 14.01 -6.27 10.36
C PRO A 135 13.05 -7.17 9.57
N ASP A 136 11.98 -7.63 10.22
CA ASP A 136 10.95 -8.48 9.65
C ASP A 136 9.75 -7.70 9.09
N SER A 137 9.79 -6.36 9.14
CA SER A 137 8.74 -5.54 8.50
C SER A 137 8.72 -5.74 6.99
N THR A 138 7.60 -5.44 6.38
CA THR A 138 7.37 -5.69 4.95
C THR A 138 8.40 -4.98 4.08
N ALA A 139 8.77 -3.75 4.41
CA ALA A 139 9.75 -2.96 3.66
C ALA A 139 11.14 -3.61 3.57
N PHE A 140 11.63 -4.20 4.69
CA PHE A 140 12.97 -4.79 4.74
C PHE A 140 12.96 -6.28 4.38
N ARG A 141 11.93 -7.01 4.76
CA ARG A 141 11.81 -8.44 4.49
C ARG A 141 11.77 -8.78 2.99
N PHE A 142 11.26 -7.89 2.16
CA PHE A 142 11.12 -8.11 0.71
C PHE A 142 12.20 -7.43 -0.13
N GLY A 143 13.27 -6.94 0.50
CA GLY A 143 14.51 -6.60 -0.19
C GLY A 143 14.52 -5.24 -0.88
N PHE A 144 13.71 -4.30 -0.43
CA PHE A 144 13.80 -2.92 -0.92
C PHE A 144 15.02 -2.20 -0.36
N SER A 145 15.43 -2.54 0.87
CA SER A 145 16.60 -1.96 1.52
C SER A 145 17.44 -3.03 2.20
N SER A 146 18.73 -2.81 2.22
CA SER A 146 19.69 -3.61 2.96
C SER A 146 19.61 -3.34 4.46
N GLU A 147 20.25 -4.19 5.26
CA GLU A 147 20.35 -3.98 6.71
C GLU A 147 21.19 -2.73 7.06
N GLU A 148 22.18 -2.40 6.20
CA GLU A 148 22.97 -1.18 6.34
C GLU A 148 22.10 0.06 6.13
N GLU A 149 21.26 0.08 5.09
CA GLU A 149 20.32 1.18 4.81
C GLU A 149 19.28 1.31 5.92
N ARG A 150 18.72 0.20 6.40
CA ARG A 150 17.80 0.21 7.56
C ARG A 150 18.46 0.84 8.80
N THR A 151 19.69 0.45 9.08
CA THR A 151 20.45 0.99 10.22
C THR A 151 20.75 2.47 10.03
N ALA A 152 21.07 2.91 8.81
CA ALA A 152 21.29 4.32 8.50
C ALA A 152 20.01 5.15 8.72
N LEU A 153 18.88 4.69 8.22
CA LEU A 153 17.57 5.34 8.41
C LEU A 153 17.20 5.46 9.90
N ILE A 154 17.44 4.41 10.70
CA ILE A 154 17.22 4.47 12.16
C ILE A 154 18.11 5.53 12.81
N ARG A 155 19.39 5.64 12.41
CA ARG A 155 20.30 6.66 12.94
C ARG A 155 19.86 8.08 12.56
N LEU A 156 19.21 8.26 11.43
CA LEU A 156 18.60 9.52 10.99
C LEU A 156 17.26 9.81 11.70
N GLY A 157 16.77 8.89 12.51
CA GLY A 157 15.58 9.07 13.35
C GLY A 157 14.31 8.41 12.82
N ALA A 158 14.40 7.60 11.75
CA ALA A 158 13.23 6.91 11.20
C ALA A 158 12.62 5.94 12.23
N VAL A 159 11.30 6.03 12.42
CA VAL A 159 10.52 5.16 13.33
C VAL A 159 9.56 4.24 12.58
N GLY A 160 9.27 4.53 11.31
CA GLY A 160 8.38 3.74 10.46
C GLY A 160 8.33 4.23 9.04
N ASP A 161 7.55 3.53 8.21
CA ASP A 161 7.33 3.92 6.81
C ASP A 161 5.85 3.97 6.42
N LEU A 162 5.57 4.78 5.42
CA LEU A 162 4.31 4.84 4.71
C LEU A 162 4.59 4.88 3.20
N LEU A 163 4.12 3.88 2.46
CA LEU A 163 4.41 3.74 1.02
C LEU A 163 5.90 3.82 0.69
N TYR A 164 6.72 3.19 1.54
CA TYR A 164 8.18 3.19 1.43
C TYR A 164 8.85 4.57 1.57
N ASN A 165 8.16 5.54 2.15
CA ASN A 165 8.75 6.78 2.61
C ASN A 165 8.93 6.69 4.13
N PHE A 166 10.12 6.97 4.63
CA PHE A 166 10.46 6.82 6.04
C PHE A 166 10.24 8.11 6.81
N TYR A 167 9.72 8.00 8.02
CA TYR A 167 9.35 9.15 8.84
C TYR A 167 9.92 9.04 10.24
N ASP A 168 10.28 10.20 10.81
CA ASP A 168 10.64 10.32 12.22
C ASP A 168 9.40 10.36 13.15
N SER A 169 9.64 10.44 14.46
CA SER A 169 8.58 10.51 15.47
C SER A 169 7.73 11.79 15.41
N ALA A 170 8.16 12.81 14.70
CA ALA A 170 7.41 14.05 14.46
C ALA A 170 6.60 14.00 13.16
N GLY A 171 6.75 12.92 12.36
CA GLY A 171 6.11 12.78 11.05
C GLY A 171 6.85 13.50 9.94
N THR A 172 8.14 13.83 10.15
CA THR A 172 8.99 14.43 9.13
C THR A 172 9.62 13.34 8.28
N LEU A 173 9.67 13.54 6.97
CA LEU A 173 10.33 12.62 6.04
C LEU A 173 11.83 12.55 6.36
N VAL A 174 12.36 11.34 6.41
CA VAL A 174 13.78 11.05 6.60
C VAL A 174 14.36 10.68 5.24
N ASP A 175 15.31 11.50 4.75
CA ASP A 175 16.01 11.34 3.48
C ASP A 175 17.45 10.85 3.68
#